data_4e2f2370e992679c1f965ab2081a5bba
#
_entry.id   4e2f2370e992679c1f965ab2081a5bba
#
_cell.length_a   1.000
_cell.length_b   1.000
_cell.length_c   1.000
_cell.angle_alpha   90.00
_cell.angle_beta   90.00
_cell.angle_gamma   90.00
#
_symmetry.space_group_name_H-M   'P 1'
#
loop_
_entity.id
_entity.type
_entity.pdbx_description
1 polymer ?
#
loop_
_entity_poly.entity_id
_entity_poly.type
_entity_poly.pdbx_seq_one_letter_code
_entity_poly.pdbx_strand_id
1 'polypeptide(L)'
;MRNEYENEAFFQQYAQMSRSREGLSAAGEWHQLKPLFPKLEGKTVLDLGCGYGWHCKFAVEQGARQVLGIDLSQKMIEEAKRRNDGEGILYRVCGIEEYEYPEAAWDCVVSNLALHYIEDLNAIFEKVHRTLKKDGIFLFNIEHPVFTAGVGQDWAYGKDGTPLYWPIDQYFMPGERITHFLGCEVRKQHHTLTQLLMGLLHSGFVLEAVEEAEPSAEMLDIPGMRDELRRPMMLLVRARAAH
;
A
#
# COMPACT_ATOMS: atom_id res chain seq x y z
N MET A 1 -10.86 10.91 9.91
CA MET A 1 -10.21 11.03 8.57
C MET A 1 -11.29 11.23 7.50
N ARG A 2 -11.11 12.14 6.54
CA ARG A 2 -12.03 12.26 5.41
C ARG A 2 -11.72 11.12 4.45
N ASN A 3 -12.74 10.31 4.13
CA ASN A 3 -12.58 9.13 3.29
C ASN A 3 -12.96 9.48 1.84
N GLU A 4 -11.98 9.82 1.01
CA GLU A 4 -12.21 10.20 -0.38
C GLU A 4 -12.80 9.06 -1.22
N TYR A 5 -12.59 7.81 -0.81
CA TYR A 5 -13.14 6.62 -1.46
C TYR A 5 -14.67 6.47 -1.29
N GLU A 6 -15.30 7.23 -0.40
CA GLU A 6 -16.75 7.35 -0.31
C GLU A 6 -17.34 8.38 -1.29
N ASN A 7 -16.49 9.27 -1.87
CA ASN A 7 -16.91 10.21 -2.90
C ASN A 7 -17.23 9.46 -4.19
N GLU A 8 -18.42 9.63 -4.72
CA GLU A 8 -18.91 8.91 -5.89
C GLU A 8 -18.05 9.15 -7.15
N ALA A 9 -17.71 10.42 -7.42
CA ALA A 9 -16.90 10.77 -8.59
C ALA A 9 -15.48 10.18 -8.49
N PHE A 10 -14.86 10.24 -7.32
CA PHE A 10 -13.56 9.63 -7.07
C PHE A 10 -13.63 8.11 -7.25
N PHE A 11 -14.63 7.48 -6.63
CA PHE A 11 -14.81 6.03 -6.69
C PHE A 11 -14.98 5.52 -8.14
N GLN A 12 -15.80 6.23 -8.95
CA GLN A 12 -15.99 5.87 -10.36
C GLN A 12 -14.70 6.00 -11.16
N GLN A 13 -13.90 7.04 -10.94
CA GLN A 13 -12.61 7.20 -11.62
C GLN A 13 -11.60 6.15 -11.14
N TYR A 14 -11.55 5.86 -9.83
CA TYR A 14 -10.73 4.79 -9.29
C TYR A 14 -11.07 3.43 -9.92
N ALA A 15 -12.36 3.15 -10.13
CA ALA A 15 -12.81 1.94 -10.81
C ALA A 15 -12.33 1.78 -12.25
N GLN A 16 -11.93 2.89 -12.93
CA GLN A 16 -11.40 2.85 -14.30
C GLN A 16 -9.89 2.54 -14.36
N MET A 17 -9.17 2.65 -13.26
CA MET A 17 -7.73 2.33 -13.23
C MET A 17 -7.48 0.87 -13.61
N SER A 18 -6.41 0.61 -14.35
CA SER A 18 -6.05 -0.76 -14.78
C SER A 18 -5.95 -1.72 -13.59
N ARG A 19 -5.28 -1.33 -12.50
CA ARG A 19 -5.20 -2.16 -11.28
C ARG A 19 -6.56 -2.46 -10.63
N SER A 20 -7.52 -1.53 -10.74
CA SER A 20 -8.87 -1.74 -10.22
C SER A 20 -9.69 -2.70 -11.08
N ARG A 21 -9.46 -2.70 -12.40
CA ARG A 21 -10.18 -3.52 -13.37
C ARG A 21 -9.59 -4.92 -13.55
N GLU A 22 -8.27 -4.99 -13.66
CA GLU A 22 -7.51 -6.17 -14.08
C GLU A 22 -6.74 -6.81 -12.90
N GLY A 23 -6.76 -6.14 -11.73
CA GLY A 23 -6.18 -6.66 -10.50
C GLY A 23 -4.66 -6.59 -10.47
N LEU A 24 -4.05 -7.57 -9.81
CA LEU A 24 -2.61 -7.57 -9.51
C LEU A 24 -1.74 -7.63 -10.77
N SER A 25 -2.20 -8.27 -11.84
CA SER A 25 -1.45 -8.36 -13.11
C SER A 25 -1.21 -6.99 -13.76
N ALA A 26 -2.09 -6.02 -13.50
CA ALA A 26 -1.96 -4.65 -14.00
C ALA A 26 -1.31 -3.69 -13.01
N ALA A 27 -0.90 -4.17 -11.84
CA ALA A 27 -0.17 -3.37 -10.86
C ALA A 27 1.33 -3.42 -11.20
N GLY A 28 1.91 -2.24 -11.51
CA GLY A 28 3.28 -2.15 -12.01
C GLY A 28 4.34 -2.71 -11.07
N GLU A 29 4.08 -2.62 -9.77
CA GLU A 29 4.94 -3.15 -8.72
C GLU A 29 4.80 -4.66 -8.47
N TRP A 30 3.78 -5.31 -9.05
CA TRP A 30 3.43 -6.69 -8.70
C TRP A 30 4.55 -7.69 -8.96
N HIS A 31 5.33 -7.49 -10.02
CA HIS A 31 6.45 -8.38 -10.35
C HIS A 31 7.54 -8.39 -9.27
N GLN A 32 7.72 -7.28 -8.52
CA GLN A 32 8.64 -7.18 -7.39
C GLN A 32 7.95 -7.53 -6.06
N LEU A 33 6.69 -7.14 -5.84
CA LEU A 33 5.97 -7.39 -4.60
C LEU A 33 5.63 -8.88 -4.41
N LYS A 34 5.22 -9.58 -5.48
CA LYS A 34 4.82 -10.99 -5.40
C LYS A 34 5.90 -11.91 -4.82
N PRO A 35 7.19 -11.83 -5.21
CA PRO A 35 8.26 -12.65 -4.63
C PRO A 35 8.52 -12.39 -3.15
N LEU A 36 8.12 -11.23 -2.63
CA LEU A 36 8.31 -10.87 -1.23
C LEU A 36 7.27 -11.51 -0.29
N PHE A 37 6.20 -12.09 -0.83
CA PHE A 37 5.25 -12.82 0.01
C PHE A 37 5.89 -14.07 0.63
N PRO A 38 5.59 -14.38 1.91
CA PRO A 38 5.97 -15.67 2.48
C PRO A 38 5.13 -16.80 1.84
N LYS A 39 5.49 -18.05 2.12
CA LYS A 39 4.59 -19.16 1.82
C LYS A 39 3.32 -19.03 2.65
N LEU A 40 2.17 -18.98 1.98
CA LEU A 40 0.87 -18.69 2.60
C LEU A 40 0.04 -19.93 2.92
N GLU A 41 0.46 -21.12 2.47
CA GLU A 41 -0.28 -22.38 2.71
C GLU A 41 -0.54 -22.59 4.20
N GLY A 42 -1.82 -22.74 4.56
CA GLY A 42 -2.30 -22.91 5.94
C GLY A 42 -2.18 -21.67 6.84
N LYS A 43 -1.74 -20.54 6.34
CA LYS A 43 -1.49 -19.30 7.10
C LYS A 43 -2.74 -18.45 7.29
N THR A 44 -2.69 -17.59 8.31
CA THR A 44 -3.67 -16.52 8.52
C THR A 44 -3.10 -15.19 8.04
N VAL A 45 -3.89 -14.42 7.28
CA VAL A 45 -3.45 -13.17 6.65
C VAL A 45 -4.40 -12.03 7.02
N LEU A 46 -3.85 -10.88 7.40
CA LEU A 46 -4.57 -9.63 7.57
C LEU A 46 -4.14 -8.65 6.47
N ASP A 47 -5.10 -8.11 5.72
CA ASP A 47 -4.87 -7.11 4.68
C ASP A 47 -5.40 -5.75 5.15
N LEU A 48 -4.49 -4.81 5.42
CA LEU A 48 -4.76 -3.48 5.95
C LEU A 48 -4.96 -2.48 4.81
N GLY A 49 -6.19 -1.98 4.64
CA GLY A 49 -6.57 -1.15 3.50
C GLY A 49 -6.72 -1.99 2.23
N CYS A 50 -7.51 -3.05 2.31
CA CYS A 50 -7.58 -4.10 1.28
C CYS A 50 -8.21 -3.64 -0.05
N GLY A 51 -8.86 -2.46 -0.08
CA GLY A 51 -9.54 -1.94 -1.26
C GLY A 51 -10.50 -2.97 -1.86
N TYR A 52 -10.33 -3.32 -3.13
CA TYR A 52 -11.13 -4.33 -3.83
C TYR A 52 -10.77 -5.78 -3.48
N GLY A 53 -9.87 -6.04 -2.53
CA GLY A 53 -9.56 -7.38 -2.02
C GLY A 53 -8.67 -8.24 -2.92
N TRP A 54 -7.93 -7.65 -3.86
CA TRP A 54 -7.07 -8.42 -4.78
C TRP A 54 -5.98 -9.21 -4.06
N HIS A 55 -5.36 -8.65 -3.00
CA HIS A 55 -4.37 -9.36 -2.19
C HIS A 55 -5.03 -10.43 -1.31
N CYS A 56 -6.24 -10.19 -0.83
CA CYS A 56 -7.02 -11.21 -0.10
C CYS A 56 -7.28 -12.43 -0.99
N LYS A 57 -7.73 -12.21 -2.23
CA LYS A 57 -7.95 -13.27 -3.23
C LYS A 57 -6.66 -14.03 -3.50
N PHE A 58 -5.58 -13.30 -3.81
CA PHE A 58 -4.27 -13.91 -4.03
C PHE A 58 -3.84 -14.77 -2.85
N ALA A 59 -3.99 -14.28 -1.61
CA ALA A 59 -3.59 -15.02 -0.43
C ALA A 59 -4.30 -16.37 -0.31
N VAL A 60 -5.62 -16.42 -0.55
CA VAL A 60 -6.37 -17.69 -0.55
C VAL A 60 -5.95 -18.59 -1.70
N GLU A 61 -5.75 -18.06 -2.90
CA GLU A 61 -5.24 -18.81 -4.05
C GLU A 61 -3.84 -19.39 -3.80
N GLN A 62 -3.05 -18.79 -2.89
CA GLN A 62 -1.78 -19.34 -2.41
C GLN A 62 -1.92 -20.25 -1.18
N GLY A 63 -3.15 -20.68 -0.85
CA GLY A 63 -3.43 -21.65 0.20
C GLY A 63 -3.56 -21.06 1.60
N ALA A 64 -3.73 -19.76 1.76
CA ALA A 64 -4.04 -19.18 3.07
C ALA A 64 -5.33 -19.78 3.63
N ARG A 65 -5.28 -20.18 4.91
CA ARG A 65 -6.43 -20.80 5.59
C ARG A 65 -7.53 -19.79 5.91
N GLN A 66 -7.13 -18.57 6.23
CA GLN A 66 -8.02 -17.49 6.61
C GLN A 66 -7.40 -16.15 6.23
N VAL A 67 -8.20 -15.30 5.62
CA VAL A 67 -7.82 -13.94 5.26
C VAL A 67 -8.87 -12.97 5.79
N LEU A 68 -8.43 -11.92 6.45
CA LEU A 68 -9.27 -10.78 6.82
C LEU A 68 -8.80 -9.55 6.06
N GLY A 69 -9.64 -9.03 5.18
CA GLY A 69 -9.44 -7.71 4.57
C GLY A 69 -10.20 -6.64 5.33
N ILE A 70 -9.54 -5.57 5.71
CA ILE A 70 -10.17 -4.39 6.29
C ILE A 70 -9.94 -3.17 5.40
N ASP A 71 -10.97 -2.34 5.28
CA ASP A 71 -10.89 -1.05 4.60
C ASP A 71 -11.84 -0.06 5.28
N LEU A 72 -11.47 1.21 5.31
CA LEU A 72 -12.30 2.27 5.88
C LEU A 72 -13.56 2.54 5.04
N SER A 73 -13.51 2.25 3.73
CA SER A 73 -14.59 2.53 2.79
C SER A 73 -15.58 1.37 2.70
N GLN A 74 -16.84 1.66 2.98
CA GLN A 74 -17.96 0.73 2.76
C GLN A 74 -18.02 0.30 1.28
N LYS A 75 -17.85 1.26 0.34
CA LYS A 75 -17.89 0.99 -1.10
C LYS A 75 -16.76 0.04 -1.55
N MET A 76 -15.55 0.21 -1.00
CA MET A 76 -14.44 -0.70 -1.27
C MET A 76 -14.75 -2.12 -0.80
N ILE A 77 -15.28 -2.27 0.39
CA ILE A 77 -15.66 -3.58 0.95
C ILE A 77 -16.78 -4.24 0.14
N GLU A 78 -17.77 -3.49 -0.32
CA GLU A 78 -18.83 -4.01 -1.19
C GLU A 78 -18.27 -4.53 -2.52
N GLU A 79 -17.37 -3.78 -3.16
CA GLU A 79 -16.68 -4.22 -4.37
C GLU A 79 -15.76 -5.41 -4.11
N ALA A 80 -15.05 -5.46 -2.99
CA ALA A 80 -14.23 -6.60 -2.59
C ALA A 80 -15.08 -7.88 -2.51
N LYS A 81 -16.20 -7.84 -1.82
CA LYS A 81 -17.16 -8.95 -1.73
C LYS A 81 -17.73 -9.35 -3.09
N ARG A 82 -18.01 -8.37 -3.96
CA ARG A 82 -18.57 -8.64 -5.28
C ARG A 82 -17.56 -9.29 -6.25
N ARG A 83 -16.28 -8.88 -6.19
CA ARG A 83 -15.25 -9.29 -7.17
C ARG A 83 -14.36 -10.40 -6.68
N ASN A 84 -14.02 -10.38 -5.42
CA ASN A 84 -12.96 -11.20 -4.83
C ASN A 84 -13.43 -11.93 -3.56
N ASP A 85 -14.71 -12.32 -3.52
CA ASP A 85 -15.21 -13.22 -2.50
C ASP A 85 -14.65 -14.64 -2.68
N GLY A 86 -14.59 -15.39 -1.59
CA GLY A 86 -14.10 -16.76 -1.62
C GLY A 86 -14.11 -17.41 -0.24
N GLU A 87 -14.08 -18.73 -0.22
CA GLU A 87 -13.96 -19.48 1.01
C GLU A 87 -12.68 -19.07 1.75
N GLY A 88 -12.78 -18.80 3.05
CA GLY A 88 -11.66 -18.35 3.88
C GLY A 88 -11.40 -16.86 3.86
N ILE A 89 -12.13 -16.05 3.08
CA ILE A 89 -12.00 -14.60 3.07
C ILE A 89 -13.14 -13.95 3.88
N LEU A 90 -12.76 -13.04 4.76
CA LEU A 90 -13.67 -12.15 5.46
C LEU A 90 -13.33 -10.70 5.14
N TYR A 91 -14.35 -9.88 4.92
CA TYR A 91 -14.18 -8.45 4.70
C TYR A 91 -14.91 -7.66 5.78
N ARG A 92 -14.25 -6.63 6.33
CA ARG A 92 -14.81 -5.77 7.38
C ARG A 92 -14.55 -4.30 7.05
N VAL A 93 -15.57 -3.47 7.19
CA VAL A 93 -15.40 -2.01 7.20
C VAL A 93 -14.78 -1.62 8.53
N CYS A 94 -13.52 -1.20 8.49
CA CYS A 94 -12.75 -0.82 9.67
C CYS A 94 -11.51 -0.03 9.23
N GLY A 95 -11.24 1.09 9.88
CA GLY A 95 -10.00 1.83 9.69
C GLY A 95 -8.78 1.07 10.24
N ILE A 96 -7.61 1.30 9.63
CA ILE A 96 -6.34 0.69 10.06
C ILE A 96 -6.05 1.08 11.53
N GLU A 97 -6.28 2.33 11.91
CA GLU A 97 -6.02 2.84 13.25
C GLU A 97 -7.02 2.28 14.29
N GLU A 98 -8.24 1.93 13.85
CA GLU A 98 -9.37 1.48 14.69
C GLU A 98 -9.38 -0.04 14.91
N TYR A 99 -8.65 -0.81 14.09
CA TYR A 99 -8.57 -2.25 14.24
C TYR A 99 -7.94 -2.64 15.58
N GLU A 100 -8.48 -3.67 16.23
CA GLU A 100 -8.09 -4.05 17.60
C GLU A 100 -6.70 -4.69 17.71
N TYR A 101 -6.18 -5.28 16.62
CA TYR A 101 -4.91 -5.98 16.57
C TYR A 101 -4.75 -7.04 17.66
N PRO A 102 -5.52 -8.15 17.63
CA PRO A 102 -5.40 -9.22 18.61
C PRO A 102 -3.97 -9.77 18.67
N GLU A 103 -3.46 -10.05 19.87
CA GLU A 103 -2.10 -10.52 20.06
C GLU A 103 -1.84 -11.88 19.39
N ALA A 104 -0.71 -12.02 18.70
CA ALA A 104 -0.24 -13.24 18.04
C ALA A 104 -1.31 -13.96 17.18
N ALA A 105 -2.15 -13.19 16.47
CA ALA A 105 -3.27 -13.70 15.69
C ALA A 105 -2.90 -14.07 14.26
N TRP A 106 -1.94 -13.36 13.67
CA TRP A 106 -1.68 -13.40 12.22
C TRP A 106 -0.29 -13.92 11.91
N ASP A 107 -0.21 -14.78 10.87
CA ASP A 107 1.06 -15.23 10.30
C ASP A 107 1.66 -14.21 9.34
N CYS A 108 0.81 -13.45 8.67
CA CYS A 108 1.21 -12.40 7.73
C CYS A 108 0.25 -11.21 7.84
N VAL A 109 0.81 -10.01 7.84
CA VAL A 109 0.07 -8.75 7.67
C VAL A 109 0.54 -8.12 6.38
N VAL A 110 -0.41 -7.71 5.53
CA VAL A 110 -0.14 -7.05 4.25
C VAL A 110 -0.76 -5.67 4.27
N SER A 111 -0.14 -4.70 3.62
CA SER A 111 -0.76 -3.41 3.32
C SER A 111 -0.24 -2.88 1.98
N ASN A 112 -1.13 -2.60 1.04
CA ASN A 112 -0.72 -2.09 -0.26
C ASN A 112 -1.33 -0.71 -0.52
N LEU A 113 -0.48 0.30 -0.59
CA LEU A 113 -0.84 1.70 -0.88
C LEU A 113 -1.93 2.27 0.05
N ALA A 114 -1.86 1.93 1.35
CA ALA A 114 -2.78 2.44 2.37
C ALA A 114 -2.06 3.18 3.51
N LEU A 115 -0.82 2.82 3.84
CA LEU A 115 -0.12 3.37 5.01
C LEU A 115 0.27 4.85 4.87
N HIS A 116 0.36 5.38 3.67
CA HIS A 116 0.64 6.81 3.45
C HIS A 116 -0.56 7.73 3.78
N TYR A 117 -1.68 7.17 4.23
CA TYR A 117 -2.78 7.94 4.82
C TYR A 117 -2.68 8.05 6.35
N ILE A 118 -1.76 7.35 6.98
CA ILE A 118 -1.62 7.25 8.44
C ILE A 118 -0.61 8.28 8.96
N GLU A 119 -1.03 9.07 9.93
CA GLU A 119 -0.20 10.09 10.57
C GLU A 119 0.85 9.46 11.51
N ASP A 120 0.43 8.59 12.41
CA ASP A 120 1.30 7.89 13.36
C ASP A 120 1.60 6.46 12.93
N LEU A 121 2.56 6.32 12.01
CA LEU A 121 3.00 5.00 11.55
C LEU A 121 3.69 4.18 12.64
N ASN A 122 4.35 4.80 13.63
CA ASN A 122 5.00 4.06 14.69
C ASN A 122 3.97 3.31 15.53
N ALA A 123 2.86 3.94 15.88
CA ALA A 123 1.76 3.26 16.57
C ALA A 123 1.20 2.06 15.78
N ILE A 124 1.13 2.18 14.44
CA ILE A 124 0.69 1.06 13.60
C ILE A 124 1.76 -0.04 13.57
N PHE A 125 3.03 0.28 13.44
CA PHE A 125 4.10 -0.71 13.44
C PHE A 125 4.14 -1.52 14.76
N GLU A 126 3.98 -0.87 15.90
CA GLU A 126 3.87 -1.54 17.20
C GLU A 126 2.63 -2.47 17.26
N LYS A 127 1.47 -2.00 16.79
CA LYS A 127 0.25 -2.81 16.74
C LYS A 127 0.40 -4.01 15.80
N VAL A 128 1.02 -3.82 14.63
CA VAL A 128 1.28 -4.90 13.67
C VAL A 128 2.28 -5.90 14.25
N HIS A 129 3.37 -5.44 14.90
CA HIS A 129 4.32 -6.33 15.55
C HIS A 129 3.62 -7.21 16.60
N ARG A 130 2.82 -6.60 17.49
CA ARG A 130 2.08 -7.34 18.54
C ARG A 130 1.10 -8.36 17.99
N THR A 131 0.41 -8.05 16.88
CA THR A 131 -0.60 -8.95 16.32
C THR A 131 0.00 -10.08 15.49
N LEU A 132 1.24 -9.92 15.03
CA LEU A 132 1.96 -10.99 14.34
C LEU A 132 2.39 -12.08 15.33
N LYS A 133 2.30 -13.31 14.86
CA LYS A 133 2.92 -14.46 15.54
C LYS A 133 4.43 -14.35 15.45
N LYS A 134 5.12 -15.15 16.27
CA LYS A 134 6.58 -15.28 16.17
C LYS A 134 7.00 -15.60 14.73
N ASP A 135 7.99 -14.86 14.24
CA ASP A 135 8.49 -14.92 12.85
C ASP A 135 7.43 -14.60 11.78
N GLY A 136 6.32 -13.99 12.18
CA GLY A 136 5.30 -13.48 11.25
C GLY A 136 5.84 -12.35 10.38
N ILE A 137 5.28 -12.21 9.19
CA ILE A 137 5.75 -11.25 8.19
C ILE A 137 4.81 -10.07 8.09
N PHE A 138 5.38 -8.88 8.12
CA PHE A 138 4.76 -7.65 7.67
C PHE A 138 5.29 -7.29 6.29
N LEU A 139 4.43 -7.31 5.28
CA LEU A 139 4.75 -6.94 3.90
C LEU A 139 3.91 -5.74 3.50
N PHE A 140 4.55 -4.65 3.10
CA PHE A 140 3.79 -3.51 2.64
C PHE A 140 4.42 -2.80 1.45
N ASN A 141 3.55 -2.10 0.71
CA ASN A 141 3.88 -1.15 -0.32
C ASN A 141 3.32 0.22 0.09
N ILE A 142 4.16 1.22 0.12
CA ILE A 142 3.80 2.59 0.49
C ILE A 142 4.31 3.56 -0.57
N GLU A 143 3.66 4.71 -0.75
CA GLU A 143 4.26 5.77 -1.57
C GLU A 143 5.63 6.14 -1.02
N HIS A 144 6.62 6.19 -1.92
CA HIS A 144 8.00 6.47 -1.55
C HIS A 144 8.16 7.90 -1.00
N PRO A 145 9.02 8.15 0.00
CA PRO A 145 9.27 9.48 0.52
C PRO A 145 9.66 10.54 -0.51
N VAL A 146 10.39 10.15 -1.57
CA VAL A 146 10.67 11.02 -2.73
C VAL A 146 9.40 11.43 -3.45
N PHE A 147 8.42 10.53 -3.56
CA PHE A 147 7.15 10.82 -4.21
C PHE A 147 6.26 11.72 -3.35
N THR A 148 6.14 11.43 -2.06
CA THR A 148 5.33 12.24 -1.13
C THR A 148 5.94 13.60 -0.81
N ALA A 149 7.25 13.81 -0.98
CA ALA A 149 7.92 15.11 -0.90
C ALA A 149 7.88 15.87 -2.24
N GLY A 150 7.30 15.29 -3.28
CA GLY A 150 7.14 15.96 -4.57
C GLY A 150 6.19 17.15 -4.48
N VAL A 151 6.59 18.27 -5.04
CA VAL A 151 5.78 19.50 -5.05
C VAL A 151 4.55 19.26 -5.94
N GLY A 152 3.36 19.27 -5.32
CA GLY A 152 2.11 18.93 -5.99
C GLY A 152 1.99 17.48 -6.45
N GLN A 153 2.99 16.64 -6.17
CA GLN A 153 3.15 15.27 -6.67
C GLN A 153 3.01 15.20 -8.21
N ASP A 154 3.63 16.14 -8.89
CA ASP A 154 3.63 16.22 -10.34
C ASP A 154 5.02 16.63 -10.86
N TRP A 155 5.25 16.41 -12.15
CA TRP A 155 6.46 16.81 -12.85
C TRP A 155 6.51 18.32 -13.06
N ALA A 156 7.71 18.88 -13.09
CA ALA A 156 7.92 20.17 -13.70
C ALA A 156 7.97 19.97 -15.22
N TYR A 157 7.14 20.73 -15.95
CA TYR A 157 6.99 20.59 -17.39
C TYR A 157 7.67 21.73 -18.17
N GLY A 158 8.22 21.39 -19.32
CA GLY A 158 8.64 22.36 -20.32
C GLY A 158 7.46 23.05 -20.99
N LYS A 159 7.74 24.08 -21.78
CA LYS A 159 6.70 24.82 -22.53
C LYS A 159 5.96 23.96 -23.57
N ASP A 160 6.56 22.87 -23.98
CA ASP A 160 6.04 21.86 -24.90
C ASP A 160 5.29 20.71 -24.21
N GLY A 161 5.15 20.76 -22.88
CA GLY A 161 4.52 19.71 -22.09
C GLY A 161 5.43 18.51 -21.76
N THR A 162 6.72 18.60 -22.09
CA THR A 162 7.68 17.52 -21.77
C THR A 162 8.02 17.53 -20.27
N PRO A 163 7.98 16.39 -19.55
CA PRO A 163 8.39 16.31 -18.15
C PRO A 163 9.91 16.52 -18.03
N LEU A 164 10.31 17.58 -17.32
CA LEU A 164 11.71 17.99 -17.18
C LEU A 164 12.39 17.30 -16.00
N TYR A 165 11.81 17.41 -14.83
CA TYR A 165 12.31 16.83 -13.57
C TYR A 165 11.19 16.71 -12.54
N TRP A 166 11.41 15.88 -11.53
CA TRP A 166 10.52 15.76 -10.37
C TRP A 166 10.98 16.74 -9.29
N PRO A 167 10.21 17.78 -8.97
CA PRO A 167 10.59 18.75 -7.94
C PRO A 167 10.35 18.17 -6.54
N ILE A 168 11.35 18.23 -5.67
CA ILE A 168 11.27 17.81 -4.27
C ILE A 168 11.46 19.02 -3.38
N ASP A 169 10.58 19.17 -2.38
CA ASP A 169 10.72 20.18 -1.35
C ASP A 169 10.23 19.66 0.01
N GLN A 170 10.70 20.28 1.09
CA GLN A 170 10.27 19.98 2.46
C GLN A 170 10.40 18.50 2.88
N TYR A 171 11.40 17.78 2.34
CA TYR A 171 11.61 16.37 2.62
C TYR A 171 11.82 16.06 4.10
N PHE A 172 12.49 16.91 4.84
CA PHE A 172 12.71 16.74 6.29
C PHE A 172 11.61 17.36 7.17
N MET A 173 10.51 17.75 6.57
CA MET A 173 9.32 18.27 7.26
C MET A 173 8.18 17.26 7.10
N PRO A 174 8.06 16.23 7.98
CA PRO A 174 7.00 15.25 7.89
C PRO A 174 5.64 15.87 8.16
N GLY A 175 4.58 15.18 7.77
CA GLY A 175 3.20 15.55 8.00
C GLY A 175 2.36 15.63 6.74
N GLU A 176 1.22 16.29 6.85
CA GLU A 176 0.20 16.31 5.80
C GLU A 176 0.70 16.91 4.47
N ARG A 177 0.31 16.27 3.39
CA ARG A 177 0.43 16.74 2.01
C ARG A 177 -0.94 16.70 1.36
N ILE A 178 -1.27 17.76 0.65
CA ILE A 178 -2.48 17.82 -0.19
C ILE A 178 -2.05 17.65 -1.63
N THR A 179 -2.63 16.68 -2.29
CA THR A 179 -2.35 16.35 -3.70
C THR A 179 -3.64 16.23 -4.48
N HIS A 180 -3.56 16.31 -5.79
CA HIS A 180 -4.70 16.08 -6.67
C HIS A 180 -4.56 14.69 -7.32
N PHE A 181 -5.51 13.83 -7.03
CA PHE A 181 -5.56 12.49 -7.59
C PHE A 181 -6.99 12.17 -8.03
N LEU A 182 -7.15 11.69 -9.27
CA LEU A 182 -8.46 11.39 -9.87
C LEU A 182 -9.47 12.55 -9.75
N GLY A 183 -9.00 13.78 -9.99
CA GLY A 183 -9.85 14.97 -9.97
C GLY A 183 -10.31 15.46 -8.60
N CYS A 184 -9.80 14.86 -7.53
CA CYS A 184 -10.11 15.24 -6.15
C CYS A 184 -8.84 15.63 -5.39
N GLU A 185 -9.01 16.49 -4.37
CA GLU A 185 -7.97 16.70 -3.38
C GLU A 185 -7.89 15.47 -2.46
N VAL A 186 -6.70 14.93 -2.33
CA VAL A 186 -6.40 13.79 -1.47
C VAL A 186 -5.36 14.20 -0.44
N ARG A 187 -5.62 13.89 0.82
CA ARG A 187 -4.71 14.15 1.93
C ARG A 187 -3.88 12.91 2.20
N LYS A 188 -2.57 13.07 2.22
CA LYS A 188 -1.60 12.01 2.50
C LYS A 188 -0.64 12.49 3.58
N GLN A 189 0.07 11.56 4.18
CA GLN A 189 1.12 11.84 5.16
C GLN A 189 2.48 11.56 4.54
N HIS A 190 3.34 12.57 4.61
CA HIS A 190 4.74 12.41 4.25
C HIS A 190 5.55 11.95 5.48
N HIS A 191 6.30 10.89 5.29
CA HIS A 191 7.30 10.40 6.23
C HIS A 191 8.65 10.30 5.52
N THR A 192 9.73 10.60 6.23
CA THR A 192 11.06 10.38 5.65
C THR A 192 11.40 8.90 5.58
N LEU A 193 12.31 8.51 4.70
CA LEU A 193 12.79 7.11 4.63
C LEU A 193 13.32 6.63 5.99
N THR A 194 14.03 7.51 6.71
CA THR A 194 14.53 7.20 8.06
C THR A 194 13.37 6.88 9.01
N GLN A 195 12.29 7.69 9.02
CA GLN A 195 11.14 7.43 9.89
C GLN A 195 10.49 6.08 9.58
N LEU A 196 10.34 5.71 8.30
CA LEU A 196 9.77 4.43 7.90
C LEU A 196 10.63 3.26 8.38
N LEU A 197 11.91 3.25 8.03
CA LEU A 197 12.79 2.11 8.30
C LEU A 197 13.16 2.00 9.78
N MET A 198 13.50 3.12 10.42
CA MET A 198 13.82 3.11 11.85
C MET A 198 12.60 2.88 12.72
N GLY A 199 11.41 3.33 12.31
CA GLY A 199 10.15 3.01 12.98
C GLY A 199 9.90 1.51 13.08
N LEU A 200 10.12 0.77 11.99
CA LEU A 200 10.04 -0.70 11.98
C LEU A 200 11.08 -1.33 12.93
N LEU A 201 12.34 -0.91 12.82
CA LEU A 201 13.42 -1.46 13.67
C LEU A 201 13.15 -1.21 15.15
N HIS A 202 12.70 -0.02 15.53
CA HIS A 202 12.37 0.33 16.91
C HIS A 202 11.13 -0.43 17.42
N SER A 203 10.21 -0.81 16.53
CA SER A 203 9.05 -1.64 16.87
C SER A 203 9.37 -3.15 16.98
N GLY A 204 10.64 -3.57 16.84
CA GLY A 204 11.06 -4.95 17.01
C GLY A 204 11.08 -5.78 15.71
N PHE A 205 10.94 -5.15 14.54
CA PHE A 205 11.06 -5.86 13.27
C PHE A 205 12.52 -6.03 12.84
N VAL A 206 12.77 -7.11 12.10
CA VAL A 206 13.98 -7.31 11.30
C VAL A 206 13.62 -7.07 9.84
N LEU A 207 14.29 -6.14 9.19
CA LEU A 207 14.11 -5.88 7.77
C LEU A 207 14.72 -7.02 6.95
N GLU A 208 13.94 -7.64 6.08
CA GLU A 208 14.38 -8.74 5.21
C GLU A 208 14.51 -8.29 3.75
N ALA A 209 13.69 -7.33 3.31
CA ALA A 209 13.81 -6.68 2.00
C ALA A 209 13.31 -5.24 2.07
N VAL A 210 13.99 -4.37 1.33
CA VAL A 210 13.58 -2.99 1.04
C VAL A 210 13.85 -2.77 -0.44
N GLU A 211 12.82 -2.55 -1.23
CA GLU A 211 12.92 -2.38 -2.67
C GLU A 211 12.15 -1.13 -3.13
N GLU A 212 12.77 -0.35 -3.98
CA GLU A 212 12.10 0.73 -4.70
C GLU A 212 11.44 0.14 -5.94
N ALA A 213 10.11 0.29 -6.05
CA ALA A 213 9.39 -0.29 -7.15
C ALA A 213 9.66 0.46 -8.47
N GLU A 214 9.92 -0.29 -9.52
CA GLU A 214 10.11 0.22 -10.88
C GLU A 214 9.18 -0.50 -11.87
N PRO A 215 8.83 0.12 -13.00
CA PRO A 215 8.06 -0.54 -14.05
C PRO A 215 8.81 -1.76 -14.60
N SER A 216 8.09 -2.85 -14.87
CA SER A 216 8.67 -3.99 -15.57
C SER A 216 9.10 -3.61 -17.00
N ALA A 217 10.06 -4.36 -17.56
CA ALA A 217 10.54 -4.11 -18.92
C ALA A 217 9.40 -4.09 -19.96
N GLU A 218 8.37 -4.91 -19.77
CA GLU A 218 7.19 -5.01 -20.64
C GLU A 218 6.31 -3.75 -20.60
N MET A 219 6.37 -2.98 -19.51
CA MET A 219 5.58 -1.77 -19.34
C MET A 219 6.25 -0.52 -19.94
N LEU A 220 7.54 -0.56 -20.26
CA LEU A 220 8.31 0.60 -20.70
C LEU A 220 7.86 1.20 -22.06
N ASP A 221 7.09 0.43 -22.83
CA ASP A 221 6.50 0.92 -24.09
C ASP A 221 5.14 1.61 -23.91
N ILE A 222 4.58 1.56 -22.68
CA ILE A 222 3.38 2.33 -22.33
C ILE A 222 3.77 3.81 -22.15
N PRO A 223 3.04 4.76 -22.78
CA PRO A 223 3.33 6.18 -22.63
C PRO A 223 3.44 6.62 -21.16
N GLY A 224 4.52 7.31 -20.81
CA GLY A 224 4.81 7.80 -19.46
C GLY A 224 5.56 6.80 -18.55
N MET A 225 5.57 5.49 -18.86
CA MET A 225 6.23 4.51 -17.99
C MET A 225 7.75 4.67 -17.92
N ARG A 226 8.41 5.16 -18.98
CA ARG A 226 9.85 5.46 -18.94
C ARG A 226 10.19 6.60 -17.96
N ASP A 227 9.28 7.53 -17.76
CA ASP A 227 9.46 8.60 -16.79
C ASP A 227 9.40 8.09 -15.35
N GLU A 228 8.69 6.98 -15.09
CA GLU A 228 8.67 6.33 -13.77
C GLU A 228 10.05 5.82 -13.33
N LEU A 229 10.97 5.53 -14.27
CA LEU A 229 12.37 5.18 -13.96
C LEU A 229 13.21 6.37 -13.45
N ARG A 230 12.69 7.58 -13.51
CA ARG A 230 13.44 8.80 -13.16
C ARG A 230 13.28 9.17 -11.68
N ARG A 231 12.34 8.55 -10.99
CA ARG A 231 12.13 8.69 -9.53
C ARG A 231 11.39 7.48 -8.97
N PRO A 232 11.65 7.08 -7.72
CA PRO A 232 10.85 6.04 -7.09
C PRO A 232 9.45 6.58 -6.73
N MET A 233 8.41 5.82 -7.11
CA MET A 233 7.03 6.13 -6.73
C MET A 233 6.59 5.36 -5.49
N MET A 234 7.07 4.14 -5.34
CA MET A 234 6.64 3.21 -4.29
C MET A 234 7.85 2.55 -3.63
N LEU A 235 7.67 2.23 -2.35
CA LEU A 235 8.64 1.51 -1.52
C LEU A 235 8.00 0.22 -1.02
N LEU A 236 8.60 -0.91 -1.38
CA LEU A 236 8.21 -2.24 -0.93
C LEU A 236 9.09 -2.63 0.25
N VAL A 237 8.47 -3.05 1.34
CA VAL A 237 9.21 -3.46 2.54
C VAL A 237 8.67 -4.79 3.04
N ARG A 238 9.58 -5.73 3.24
CA ARG A 238 9.32 -6.98 3.96
C ARG A 238 10.07 -6.95 5.28
N ALA A 239 9.33 -7.12 6.37
CA ALA A 239 9.87 -7.14 7.72
C ALA A 239 9.33 -8.34 8.49
N ARG A 240 10.16 -8.95 9.32
CA ARG A 240 9.82 -10.11 10.16
C ARG A 240 9.72 -9.68 11.63
N ALA A 241 8.64 -10.07 12.29
CA ALA A 241 8.49 -9.85 13.73
C ALA A 241 9.46 -10.75 14.51
N ALA A 242 10.42 -10.12 15.21
CA ALA A 242 11.35 -10.82 16.11
C ALA A 242 10.79 -10.77 17.54
N HIS A 243 10.42 -11.92 18.08
CA HIS A 243 9.95 -12.09 19.47
C HIS A 243 10.95 -12.89 20.28
#